data_36ef8c093446eb380f74b67e1b4d91ad
#
_entry.id   36ef8c093446eb380f74b67e1b4d91ad
#
_cell.length_a   1.000
_cell.length_b   1.000
_cell.length_c   1.000
_cell.angle_alpha   90.00
_cell.angle_beta   90.00
_cell.angle_gamma   90.00
#
_symmetry.space_group_name_H-M   'P 1'
#
loop_
_entity.id
_entity.type
_entity.pdbx_description
1 polymer ?
#
loop_
_entity_poly.entity_id
_entity_poly.type
_entity_poly.pdbx_seq_one_letter_code
_entity_poly.pdbx_strand_id
1 'polypeptide(L)'
;DWLRKRHLSDTSQRGDNRFVRVSWDEALDMFYEELERVQKTHGPSALLTASGWQSTGMFHNASGMLAKAIALHGNSVGTGGDYSTGAAQVILPRVVGSMEVYEQQTSWPLVLQNSKTIVLWGSDLLKNQQANWWCPDHDVYEYYEQLKAKVAAGEIEVISIDPVVTSTHEYLGREHVKHIAVNPQTDVPLQLALAYTLYSENLYDKNFLANYCVGFEQFLPYLLGEKDGQPKDAAWAEKLTGIDAETIRGLARQMAANRTQIIAGWCVQRMQHGEQWAWMIVVLAAMLGQIGLPGGGFGFGWHYNGAGTPGRKGVILSGFSGSTSIPPVHDNSDYKGYSSTIPIARFIDAILEPGKVINWNGKSVKLPPLKMCIFAGTN
;
A
#
# COMPACT_ATOMS: atom_id res chain seq x y z
N ASP A 1 9.82 25.12 -31.88
CA ASP A 1 8.78 26.18 -31.81
C ASP A 1 8.14 26.29 -30.43
N TRP A 2 7.78 25.18 -29.78
CA TRP A 2 7.22 25.24 -28.43
C TRP A 2 8.18 25.89 -27.42
N LEU A 3 9.43 25.53 -27.45
CA LEU A 3 10.46 26.10 -26.58
C LEU A 3 10.62 27.63 -26.78
N ARG A 4 10.40 28.14 -27.99
CA ARG A 4 10.50 29.57 -28.31
C ARG A 4 9.21 30.34 -28.06
N LYS A 5 8.06 29.72 -28.26
CA LYS A 5 6.72 30.34 -28.09
C LYS A 5 6.11 30.10 -26.73
N ARG A 6 6.67 29.11 -25.96
CA ARG A 6 6.29 28.79 -24.59
C ARG A 6 4.79 28.53 -24.42
N HIS A 7 4.16 29.18 -23.44
CA HIS A 7 2.73 29.06 -23.19
C HIS A 7 1.80 29.51 -24.32
N LEU A 8 2.33 30.13 -25.33
CA LEU A 8 1.60 30.52 -26.55
C LEU A 8 1.71 29.48 -27.68
N SER A 9 2.46 28.39 -27.47
CA SER A 9 2.64 27.37 -28.49
C SER A 9 1.43 26.45 -28.58
N ASP A 10 1.18 25.94 -29.78
CA ASP A 10 0.21 24.90 -30.04
C ASP A 10 0.69 23.58 -29.45
N THR A 11 -0.05 23.04 -28.48
CA THR A 11 0.26 21.76 -27.81
C THR A 11 -0.29 20.55 -28.55
N SER A 12 -1.05 20.74 -29.65
CA SER A 12 -1.61 19.64 -30.45
C SER A 12 -0.52 18.75 -31.08
N GLN A 13 0.67 19.31 -31.26
CA GLN A 13 1.83 18.61 -31.80
C GLN A 13 2.69 17.87 -30.75
N ARG A 14 2.23 17.81 -29.52
CA ARG A 14 2.87 17.01 -28.47
C ARG A 14 2.84 15.54 -28.86
N GLY A 15 4.00 14.89 -28.82
CA GLY A 15 4.10 13.48 -29.22
C GLY A 15 4.60 13.24 -30.64
N ASP A 16 4.77 14.29 -31.49
CA ASP A 16 5.32 14.16 -32.83
C ASP A 16 6.82 13.83 -32.87
N ASN A 17 7.44 13.63 -31.70
CA ASN A 17 8.87 13.30 -31.54
C ASN A 17 9.83 14.29 -32.23
N ARG A 18 9.42 15.53 -32.39
CA ARG A 18 10.25 16.59 -32.98
C ARG A 18 11.06 17.30 -31.88
N PHE A 19 12.13 16.64 -31.44
CA PHE A 19 13.04 17.20 -30.46
C PHE A 19 14.22 17.94 -31.11
N VAL A 20 14.64 19.02 -30.45
CA VAL A 20 15.89 19.70 -30.76
C VAL A 20 16.82 19.65 -29.56
N ARG A 21 18.10 19.49 -29.83
CA ARG A 21 19.12 19.55 -28.79
C ARG A 21 19.34 20.99 -28.36
N VAL A 22 19.34 21.24 -27.05
CA VAL A 22 19.66 22.54 -26.45
C VAL A 22 20.78 22.37 -25.42
N SER A 23 21.44 23.45 -25.02
CA SER A 23 22.38 23.43 -23.89
C SER A 23 21.64 23.30 -22.57
N TRP A 24 22.35 22.89 -21.52
CA TRP A 24 21.80 22.89 -20.17
C TRP A 24 21.41 24.29 -19.69
N ASP A 25 22.23 25.29 -19.99
CA ASP A 25 21.95 26.68 -19.61
C ASP A 25 20.64 27.16 -20.27
N GLU A 26 20.47 26.93 -21.57
CA GLU A 26 19.24 27.28 -22.28
C GLU A 26 18.02 26.53 -21.70
N ALA A 27 18.16 25.25 -21.37
CA ALA A 27 17.08 24.46 -20.78
C ALA A 27 16.70 24.94 -19.35
N LEU A 28 17.68 25.26 -18.53
CA LEU A 28 17.48 25.77 -17.18
C LEU A 28 16.89 27.18 -17.18
N ASP A 29 17.34 28.05 -18.06
CA ASP A 29 16.76 29.36 -18.19
C ASP A 29 15.30 29.33 -18.60
N MET A 30 14.96 28.51 -19.59
CA MET A 30 13.56 28.30 -20.00
C MET A 30 12.70 27.73 -18.90
N PHE A 31 13.23 26.76 -18.15
CA PHE A 31 12.54 26.16 -16.99
C PHE A 31 12.28 27.22 -15.91
N TYR A 32 13.32 27.97 -15.54
CA TYR A 32 13.24 29.01 -14.53
C TYR A 32 12.26 30.12 -14.92
N GLU A 33 12.33 30.63 -16.13
CA GLU A 33 11.42 31.67 -16.62
C GLU A 33 9.95 31.22 -16.56
N GLU A 34 9.65 29.97 -16.92
CA GLU A 34 8.27 29.45 -16.86
C GLU A 34 7.81 29.23 -15.43
N LEU A 35 8.69 28.70 -14.57
CA LEU A 35 8.43 28.56 -13.14
C LEU A 35 8.10 29.91 -12.51
N GLU A 36 8.94 30.94 -12.79
CA GLU A 36 8.78 32.30 -12.31
C GLU A 36 7.46 32.92 -12.82
N ARG A 37 7.15 32.73 -14.10
CA ARG A 37 5.90 33.20 -14.69
C ARG A 37 4.67 32.62 -13.99
N VAL A 38 4.66 31.29 -13.77
CA VAL A 38 3.53 30.59 -13.11
C VAL A 38 3.38 31.06 -11.67
N GLN A 39 4.46 31.13 -10.92
CA GLN A 39 4.47 31.58 -9.53
C GLN A 39 3.96 33.01 -9.38
N LYS A 40 4.49 33.97 -10.18
CA LYS A 40 4.07 35.37 -10.14
C LYS A 40 2.63 35.62 -10.57
N THR A 41 2.18 34.90 -11.61
CA THR A 41 0.86 35.09 -12.17
C THR A 41 -0.25 34.40 -11.39
N HIS A 42 0.01 33.19 -10.93
CA HIS A 42 -1.02 32.30 -10.38
C HIS A 42 -0.79 31.89 -8.91
N GLY A 43 0.42 32.02 -8.41
CA GLY A 43 0.81 31.64 -7.05
C GLY A 43 1.06 30.13 -6.89
N PRO A 44 1.32 29.68 -5.65
CA PRO A 44 1.74 28.31 -5.37
C PRO A 44 0.66 27.26 -5.65
N SER A 45 -0.61 27.61 -5.64
CA SER A 45 -1.72 26.71 -5.94
C SER A 45 -1.76 26.25 -7.41
N ALA A 46 -1.02 26.91 -8.29
CA ALA A 46 -0.98 26.58 -9.72
C ALA A 46 0.18 25.63 -10.10
N LEU A 47 1.11 25.38 -9.20
CA LEU A 47 2.28 24.54 -9.42
C LEU A 47 2.14 23.23 -8.63
N LEU A 48 2.19 22.10 -9.33
CA LEU A 48 2.28 20.79 -8.70
C LEU A 48 3.69 20.22 -8.86
N THR A 49 4.26 19.74 -7.76
CA THR A 49 5.46 18.90 -7.78
C THR A 49 5.09 17.49 -7.37
N ALA A 50 5.45 16.53 -8.21
CA ALA A 50 5.29 15.10 -7.94
C ALA A 50 6.61 14.39 -8.20
N SER A 51 6.88 13.33 -7.45
CA SER A 51 8.10 12.55 -7.59
C SER A 51 7.81 11.07 -7.69
N GLY A 52 8.53 10.38 -8.58
CA GLY A 52 8.60 8.93 -8.58
C GLY A 52 9.62 8.42 -7.55
N TRP A 53 9.61 7.14 -7.36
CA TRP A 53 10.57 6.45 -6.49
C TRP A 53 11.89 6.27 -7.23
N GLN A 54 12.79 7.21 -7.03
CA GLN A 54 14.19 7.06 -7.43
C GLN A 54 15.05 7.38 -6.23
N SER A 55 15.80 6.40 -5.77
CA SER A 55 16.78 6.59 -4.73
C SER A 55 18.14 6.20 -5.27
N THR A 56 18.95 7.20 -5.56
CA THR A 56 20.36 7.07 -5.94
C THR A 56 21.27 7.55 -4.82
N GLY A 57 20.75 7.50 -3.60
CA GLY A 57 21.44 7.98 -2.39
C GLY A 57 21.10 9.43 -2.03
N MET A 58 21.82 9.95 -1.04
CA MET A 58 21.52 11.24 -0.44
C MET A 58 21.79 12.42 -1.39
N PHE A 59 22.92 12.39 -2.12
CA PHE A 59 23.37 13.49 -2.98
C PHE A 59 22.75 13.48 -4.37
N HIS A 60 22.35 12.32 -4.87
CA HIS A 60 21.79 12.13 -6.21
C HIS A 60 20.29 11.84 -6.20
N ASN A 61 19.60 12.20 -5.14
CA ASN A 61 18.14 12.09 -5.07
C ASN A 61 17.49 13.20 -5.87
N ALA A 62 17.21 12.95 -7.15
CA ALA A 62 16.63 13.93 -8.05
C ALA A 62 15.31 14.50 -7.53
N SER A 63 14.44 13.65 -6.97
CA SER A 63 13.15 14.07 -6.41
C SER A 63 13.32 15.00 -5.21
N GLY A 64 14.21 14.65 -4.27
CA GLY A 64 14.49 15.47 -3.10
C GLY A 64 15.17 16.79 -3.46
N MET A 65 16.11 16.77 -4.39
CA MET A 65 16.80 17.98 -4.87
C MET A 65 15.86 18.94 -5.60
N LEU A 66 14.98 18.40 -6.46
CA LEU A 66 13.96 19.21 -7.13
C LEU A 66 12.98 19.81 -6.12
N ALA A 67 12.46 19.02 -5.19
CA ALA A 67 11.56 19.50 -4.15
C ALA A 67 12.19 20.64 -3.34
N LYS A 68 13.48 20.54 -3.03
CA LYS A 68 14.24 21.59 -2.35
C LYS A 68 14.39 22.85 -3.21
N ALA A 69 14.73 22.70 -4.50
CA ALA A 69 14.84 23.83 -5.41
C ALA A 69 13.52 24.59 -5.55
N ILE A 70 12.41 23.87 -5.68
CA ILE A 70 11.07 24.46 -5.74
C ILE A 70 10.70 25.14 -4.41
N ALA A 71 11.00 24.52 -3.27
CA ALA A 71 10.76 25.14 -1.97
C ALA A 71 11.58 26.41 -1.73
N LEU A 72 12.80 26.49 -2.29
CA LEU A 72 13.63 27.71 -2.26
C LEU A 72 13.12 28.78 -3.21
N HIS A 73 12.52 28.41 -4.31
CA HIS A 73 11.91 29.37 -5.24
C HIS A 73 10.59 29.94 -4.68
N GLY A 74 9.74 29.10 -4.17
CA GLY A 74 8.42 29.38 -3.58
C GLY A 74 7.78 28.06 -3.18
N ASN A 75 6.51 28.07 -2.84
CA ASN A 75 5.80 26.85 -2.50
C ASN A 75 5.12 26.23 -3.73
N SER A 76 4.68 25.00 -3.58
CA SER A 76 3.91 24.26 -4.58
C SER A 76 2.87 23.37 -3.91
N VAL A 77 1.94 22.86 -4.71
CA VAL A 77 1.01 21.82 -4.29
C VAL A 77 1.75 20.48 -4.30
N GLY A 78 1.57 19.71 -3.26
CA GLY A 78 2.03 18.33 -3.17
C GLY A 78 0.90 17.32 -3.34
N THR A 79 1.25 16.04 -3.29
CA THR A 79 0.29 14.94 -3.25
C THR A 79 0.27 14.28 -1.88
N GLY A 80 -0.90 13.82 -1.44
CA GLY A 80 -1.08 13.12 -0.17
C GLY A 80 -1.60 11.70 -0.39
N GLY A 81 -1.14 10.77 0.45
CA GLY A 81 -1.36 9.34 0.27
C GLY A 81 -0.40 8.74 -0.76
N ASP A 82 -0.59 7.46 -1.04
CA ASP A 82 0.17 6.75 -2.07
C ASP A 82 -0.68 5.66 -2.74
N TYR A 83 -0.14 5.03 -3.78
CA TYR A 83 -0.78 3.88 -4.43
C TYR A 83 -0.27 2.54 -3.90
N SER A 84 0.83 2.53 -3.14
CA SER A 84 1.43 1.30 -2.63
C SER A 84 0.50 0.61 -1.63
N THR A 85 0.00 1.39 -0.66
CA THR A 85 -0.80 0.90 0.47
C THR A 85 -1.95 1.83 0.84
N GLY A 86 -2.36 2.74 -0.05
CA GLY A 86 -3.27 3.85 0.26
C GLY A 86 -4.58 3.44 0.92
N ALA A 87 -5.22 2.36 0.48
CA ALA A 87 -6.46 1.88 1.07
C ALA A 87 -6.23 1.32 2.49
N ALA A 88 -5.18 0.55 2.69
CA ALA A 88 -4.82 0.00 3.99
C ALA A 88 -4.39 1.12 4.97
N GLN A 89 -3.64 2.13 4.51
CA GLN A 89 -3.27 3.30 5.32
C GLN A 89 -4.49 4.08 5.83
N VAL A 90 -5.58 4.08 5.09
CA VAL A 90 -6.81 4.77 5.49
C VAL A 90 -7.59 3.95 6.52
N ILE A 91 -7.71 2.64 6.33
CA ILE A 91 -8.58 1.81 7.15
C ILE A 91 -7.92 1.31 8.45
N LEU A 92 -6.67 0.87 8.40
CA LEU A 92 -6.03 0.23 9.55
C LEU A 92 -5.94 1.12 10.79
N PRO A 93 -5.62 2.44 10.71
CA PRO A 93 -5.67 3.31 11.88
C PRO A 93 -7.05 3.40 12.54
N ARG A 94 -8.12 3.13 11.81
CA ARG A 94 -9.50 3.12 12.33
C ARG A 94 -9.93 1.76 12.88
N VAL A 95 -9.24 0.70 12.50
CA VAL A 95 -9.54 -0.67 12.91
C VAL A 95 -8.66 -1.10 14.09
N VAL A 96 -7.35 -0.86 14.00
CA VAL A 96 -6.38 -1.29 15.02
C VAL A 96 -5.64 -0.14 15.71
N GLY A 97 -5.93 1.11 15.36
CA GLY A 97 -5.35 2.29 16.01
C GLY A 97 -3.94 2.66 15.54
N SER A 98 -3.34 1.90 14.63
CA SER A 98 -2.02 2.16 14.07
C SER A 98 -2.00 1.93 12.56
N MET A 99 -0.92 2.38 11.91
CA MET A 99 -0.81 2.23 10.45
C MET A 99 -0.55 0.80 10.00
N GLU A 100 -0.01 -0.06 10.84
CA GLU A 100 0.25 -1.50 10.66
C GLU A 100 0.88 -1.94 9.33
N VAL A 101 0.56 -1.24 8.24
CA VAL A 101 1.04 -1.55 6.87
C VAL A 101 2.55 -1.53 6.77
N TYR A 102 3.19 -0.64 7.53
CA TYR A 102 4.64 -0.46 7.57
C TYR A 102 5.27 -0.97 8.86
N GLU A 103 4.44 -1.43 9.79
CA GLU A 103 4.90 -1.90 11.09
C GLU A 103 5.16 -3.41 11.05
N GLN A 104 6.17 -3.83 11.78
CA GLN A 104 6.47 -5.24 11.96
C GLN A 104 5.78 -5.73 13.25
N GLN A 105 4.70 -6.50 13.11
CA GLN A 105 3.91 -7.00 14.23
C GLN A 105 4.58 -8.16 14.97
N THR A 106 5.38 -8.97 14.25
CA THR A 106 6.08 -10.13 14.80
C THR A 106 7.39 -10.35 14.02
N SER A 107 8.10 -11.42 14.30
CA SER A 107 9.39 -11.71 13.67
C SER A 107 9.50 -13.17 13.23
N TRP A 108 10.36 -13.43 12.27
CA TRP A 108 10.60 -14.79 11.77
C TRP A 108 10.96 -15.80 12.85
N PRO A 109 11.83 -15.51 13.86
CA PRO A 109 12.08 -16.47 14.94
C PRO A 109 10.80 -16.89 15.68
N LEU A 110 9.88 -15.95 15.96
CA LEU A 110 8.61 -16.26 16.63
C LEU A 110 7.69 -17.07 15.73
N VAL A 111 7.63 -16.74 14.43
CA VAL A 111 6.84 -17.50 13.44
C VAL A 111 7.39 -18.92 13.30
N LEU A 112 8.69 -19.09 13.08
CA LEU A 112 9.31 -20.40 12.87
C LEU A 112 9.25 -21.32 14.10
N GLN A 113 9.20 -20.74 15.29
CA GLN A 113 9.09 -21.51 16.54
C GLN A 113 7.65 -21.92 16.88
N ASN A 114 6.66 -21.09 16.50
CA ASN A 114 5.31 -21.24 17.05
C ASN A 114 4.23 -21.49 16.00
N SER A 115 4.40 -21.04 14.75
CA SER A 115 3.37 -21.24 13.72
C SER A 115 3.31 -22.70 13.27
N LYS A 116 2.09 -23.15 12.97
CA LYS A 116 1.84 -24.44 12.30
C LYS A 116 1.29 -24.24 10.91
N THR A 117 0.62 -23.12 10.68
CA THR A 117 0.11 -22.70 9.37
C THR A 117 0.57 -21.28 9.06
N ILE A 118 1.12 -21.07 7.88
CA ILE A 118 1.41 -19.75 7.33
C ILE A 118 0.52 -19.56 6.11
N VAL A 119 -0.29 -18.51 6.12
CA VAL A 119 -1.11 -18.11 4.96
C VAL A 119 -0.45 -16.93 4.28
N LEU A 120 0.10 -17.16 3.08
CA LEU A 120 0.60 -16.10 2.20
C LEU A 120 -0.56 -15.59 1.36
N TRP A 121 -1.05 -14.39 1.64
CA TRP A 121 -2.18 -13.82 0.91
C TRP A 121 -1.73 -12.70 -0.01
N GLY A 122 -1.66 -12.98 -1.31
CA GLY A 122 -1.12 -12.04 -2.30
C GLY A 122 0.33 -11.61 -1.97
N SER A 123 1.13 -12.52 -1.42
CA SER A 123 2.46 -12.22 -0.90
C SER A 123 3.49 -13.21 -1.45
N ASP A 124 4.40 -12.70 -2.30
CA ASP A 124 5.57 -13.43 -2.77
C ASP A 124 6.80 -12.96 -1.97
N LEU A 125 7.20 -13.74 -0.97
CA LEU A 125 8.27 -13.39 -0.05
C LEU A 125 9.59 -13.11 -0.78
N LEU A 126 9.98 -13.95 -1.74
CA LEU A 126 11.24 -13.79 -2.44
C LEU A 126 11.26 -12.57 -3.36
N LYS A 127 10.18 -12.37 -4.12
CA LYS A 127 10.08 -11.24 -5.03
C LYS A 127 10.03 -9.91 -4.26
N ASN A 128 9.33 -9.90 -3.15
CA ASN A 128 9.17 -8.69 -2.34
C ASN A 128 10.46 -8.31 -1.59
N GLN A 129 11.37 -9.27 -1.37
CA GLN A 129 12.60 -9.08 -0.61
C GLN A 129 13.87 -8.95 -1.48
N GLN A 130 13.74 -8.69 -2.77
CA GLN A 130 14.89 -8.40 -3.62
C GLN A 130 15.66 -7.16 -3.19
N ALA A 131 14.98 -6.20 -2.55
CA ALA A 131 15.59 -5.04 -1.92
C ALA A 131 14.86 -4.73 -0.61
N ASN A 132 15.57 -4.83 0.50
CA ASN A 132 15.06 -4.37 1.79
C ASN A 132 15.12 -2.84 1.83
N TRP A 133 14.01 -2.19 2.13
CA TRP A 133 13.86 -0.74 2.03
C TRP A 133 14.70 0.06 3.03
N TRP A 134 14.81 -0.43 4.28
CA TRP A 134 15.43 0.31 5.37
C TRP A 134 16.76 -0.29 5.84
N CYS A 135 16.95 -1.55 5.58
CA CYS A 135 18.19 -2.27 5.88
C CYS A 135 18.56 -3.05 4.62
N PRO A 136 19.39 -2.52 3.71
CA PRO A 136 19.76 -3.16 2.47
C PRO A 136 20.73 -4.32 2.73
N ASP A 137 20.23 -5.34 3.40
CA ASP A 137 20.87 -6.61 3.69
C ASP A 137 19.99 -7.76 3.20
N HIS A 138 20.48 -8.96 3.32
CA HIS A 138 19.78 -10.19 2.93
C HIS A 138 19.61 -11.18 4.09
N ASP A 139 19.72 -10.71 5.32
CA ASP A 139 19.66 -11.57 6.51
C ASP A 139 18.32 -12.32 6.64
N VAL A 140 17.25 -11.80 6.04
CA VAL A 140 15.95 -12.48 6.03
C VAL A 140 16.02 -13.84 5.32
N TYR A 141 16.95 -14.03 4.38
CA TYR A 141 17.10 -15.29 3.67
C TYR A 141 17.55 -16.45 4.57
N GLU A 142 18.25 -16.18 5.67
CA GLU A 142 18.55 -17.21 6.66
C GLU A 142 17.28 -17.79 7.29
N TYR A 143 16.26 -16.97 7.51
CA TYR A 143 14.96 -17.41 7.99
C TYR A 143 14.15 -18.13 6.91
N TYR A 144 14.31 -17.73 5.66
CA TYR A 144 13.64 -18.42 4.54
C TYR A 144 14.22 -19.82 4.33
N GLU A 145 15.52 -20.03 4.50
CA GLU A 145 16.12 -21.39 4.49
C GLU A 145 15.58 -22.23 5.66
N GLN A 146 15.44 -21.66 6.85
CA GLN A 146 14.82 -22.38 7.98
C GLN A 146 13.35 -22.68 7.70
N LEU A 147 12.59 -21.76 7.13
CA LEU A 147 11.21 -21.99 6.73
C LEU A 147 11.12 -23.14 5.72
N LYS A 148 11.95 -23.12 4.69
CA LYS A 148 12.03 -24.18 3.67
C LYS A 148 12.28 -25.55 4.30
N ALA A 149 13.24 -25.64 5.21
CA ALA A 149 13.53 -26.89 5.90
C ALA A 149 12.34 -27.40 6.71
N LYS A 150 11.65 -26.51 7.45
CA LYS A 150 10.46 -26.85 8.26
C LYS A 150 9.26 -27.25 7.41
N VAL A 151 9.07 -26.60 6.27
CA VAL A 151 8.01 -26.93 5.31
C VAL A 151 8.27 -28.31 4.69
N ALA A 152 9.49 -28.57 4.25
CA ALA A 152 9.87 -29.89 3.72
C ALA A 152 9.75 -31.01 4.76
N ALA A 153 9.97 -30.71 6.04
CA ALA A 153 9.78 -31.64 7.16
C ALA A 153 8.32 -31.81 7.59
N GLY A 154 7.39 -31.03 7.02
CA GLY A 154 5.97 -31.06 7.43
C GLY A 154 5.70 -30.42 8.82
N GLU A 155 6.66 -29.67 9.36
CA GLU A 155 6.49 -28.99 10.67
C GLU A 155 5.63 -27.73 10.56
N ILE A 156 5.67 -27.06 9.40
CA ILE A 156 4.89 -25.88 9.05
C ILE A 156 4.21 -26.11 7.70
N GLU A 157 2.92 -25.86 7.64
CA GLU A 157 2.15 -25.88 6.39
C GLU A 157 2.08 -24.47 5.82
N VAL A 158 2.40 -24.32 4.53
CA VAL A 158 2.28 -23.05 3.81
C VAL A 158 1.11 -23.13 2.84
N ILE A 159 0.20 -22.18 2.97
CA ILE A 159 -0.94 -21.98 2.07
C ILE A 159 -0.73 -20.64 1.36
N SER A 160 -0.72 -20.66 0.04
CA SER A 160 -0.61 -19.45 -0.78
C SER A 160 -1.92 -19.17 -1.49
N ILE A 161 -2.54 -18.04 -1.17
CA ILE A 161 -3.75 -17.52 -1.81
C ILE A 161 -3.29 -16.46 -2.80
N ASP A 162 -3.20 -16.84 -4.07
CA ASP A 162 -2.67 -15.98 -5.14
C ASP A 162 -3.22 -16.48 -6.48
N PRO A 163 -3.60 -15.60 -7.43
CA PRO A 163 -4.02 -16.03 -8.77
C PRO A 163 -2.99 -16.83 -9.55
N VAL A 164 -1.69 -16.67 -9.20
CA VAL A 164 -0.58 -17.28 -9.92
C VAL A 164 0.36 -18.02 -8.97
N VAL A 165 1.10 -18.98 -9.53
CA VAL A 165 2.23 -19.59 -8.84
C VAL A 165 3.37 -18.59 -8.76
N THR A 166 3.85 -18.30 -7.57
CA THR A 166 4.88 -17.28 -7.30
C THR A 166 6.28 -17.89 -7.16
N SER A 167 7.32 -17.03 -7.12
CA SER A 167 8.70 -17.50 -6.89
C SER A 167 8.88 -18.15 -5.51
N THR A 168 8.05 -17.81 -4.54
CA THR A 168 8.04 -18.46 -3.21
C THR A 168 7.64 -19.93 -3.30
N HIS A 169 6.71 -20.31 -4.19
CA HIS A 169 6.36 -21.73 -4.40
C HIS A 169 7.56 -22.54 -4.90
N GLU A 170 8.27 -21.99 -5.90
CA GLU A 170 9.47 -22.65 -6.45
C GLU A 170 10.55 -22.84 -5.39
N TYR A 171 10.74 -21.82 -4.59
CA TYR A 171 11.77 -21.84 -3.56
C TYR A 171 11.48 -22.83 -2.42
N LEU A 172 10.24 -22.87 -1.94
CA LEU A 172 9.82 -23.76 -0.86
C LEU A 172 9.60 -25.21 -1.33
N GLY A 173 9.48 -25.44 -2.66
CA GLY A 173 9.04 -26.68 -3.28
C GLY A 173 7.53 -26.64 -3.54
N ARG A 174 7.13 -26.69 -4.81
CA ARG A 174 5.71 -26.60 -5.22
C ARG A 174 4.82 -27.62 -4.53
N GLU A 175 5.35 -28.82 -4.31
CA GLU A 175 4.66 -29.95 -3.67
C GLU A 175 4.40 -29.72 -2.19
N HIS A 176 5.11 -28.78 -1.57
CA HIS A 176 4.99 -28.46 -0.15
C HIS A 176 4.13 -27.21 0.10
N VAL A 177 3.70 -26.50 -0.94
CA VAL A 177 2.88 -25.30 -0.81
C VAL A 177 1.47 -25.57 -1.34
N LYS A 178 0.47 -25.47 -0.48
CA LYS A 178 -0.93 -25.55 -0.91
C LYS A 178 -1.30 -24.25 -1.62
N HIS A 179 -1.38 -24.31 -2.95
CA HIS A 179 -1.80 -23.17 -3.76
C HIS A 179 -3.33 -23.13 -3.90
N ILE A 180 -3.91 -21.97 -3.59
CA ILE A 180 -5.33 -21.66 -3.77
C ILE A 180 -5.41 -20.51 -4.78
N ALA A 181 -5.73 -20.86 -6.03
CA ALA A 181 -5.86 -19.90 -7.11
C ALA A 181 -7.21 -19.18 -7.01
N VAL A 182 -7.19 -17.97 -6.45
CA VAL A 182 -8.37 -17.12 -6.31
C VAL A 182 -8.58 -16.29 -7.59
N ASN A 183 -9.81 -16.14 -8.04
CA ASN A 183 -10.12 -15.17 -9.08
C ASN A 183 -9.69 -13.76 -8.63
N PRO A 184 -8.96 -12.99 -9.46
CA PRO A 184 -8.52 -11.65 -9.07
C PRO A 184 -9.67 -10.76 -8.56
N GLN A 185 -9.43 -10.01 -7.48
CA GLN A 185 -10.39 -9.09 -6.85
C GLN A 185 -11.59 -9.76 -6.14
N THR A 186 -11.56 -11.08 -5.91
CA THR A 186 -12.59 -11.77 -5.14
C THR A 186 -12.12 -12.23 -3.76
N ASP A 187 -11.06 -11.64 -3.28
CA ASP A 187 -10.47 -11.93 -1.97
C ASP A 187 -11.44 -11.67 -0.81
N VAL A 188 -12.19 -10.56 -0.87
CA VAL A 188 -13.17 -10.22 0.18
C VAL A 188 -14.30 -11.25 0.26
N PRO A 189 -14.92 -11.73 -0.84
CA PRO A 189 -15.80 -12.88 -0.82
C PRO A 189 -15.20 -14.12 -0.16
N LEU A 190 -13.95 -14.46 -0.44
CA LEU A 190 -13.26 -15.57 0.21
C LEU A 190 -13.13 -15.34 1.73
N GLN A 191 -12.71 -14.17 2.15
CA GLN A 191 -12.57 -13.81 3.57
C GLN A 191 -13.90 -13.87 4.32
N LEU A 192 -14.96 -13.37 3.70
CA LEU A 192 -16.32 -13.45 4.27
C LEU A 192 -16.77 -14.91 4.45
N ALA A 193 -16.50 -15.77 3.48
CA ALA A 193 -16.86 -17.19 3.58
C ALA A 193 -16.04 -17.95 4.63
N LEU A 194 -14.77 -17.59 4.78
CA LEU A 194 -13.96 -18.08 5.89
C LEU A 194 -14.55 -17.64 7.24
N ALA A 195 -14.89 -16.36 7.39
CA ALA A 195 -15.52 -15.81 8.59
C ALA A 195 -16.88 -16.48 8.87
N TYR A 196 -17.70 -16.69 7.83
CA TYR A 196 -18.97 -17.41 7.94
C TYR A 196 -18.77 -18.83 8.46
N THR A 197 -17.80 -19.57 7.91
CA THR A 197 -17.48 -20.93 8.33
C THR A 197 -16.99 -20.94 9.78
N LEU A 198 -16.07 -20.05 10.16
CA LEU A 198 -15.61 -19.92 11.53
C LEU A 198 -16.77 -19.70 12.52
N TYR A 199 -17.72 -18.84 12.14
CA TYR A 199 -18.88 -18.55 12.96
C TYR A 199 -19.86 -19.72 13.04
N SER A 200 -20.29 -20.25 11.90
CA SER A 200 -21.35 -21.29 11.81
C SER A 200 -20.92 -22.63 12.42
N GLU A 201 -19.62 -22.94 12.33
CA GLU A 201 -19.06 -24.15 12.93
C GLU A 201 -18.54 -23.93 14.36
N ASN A 202 -18.73 -22.72 14.93
CA ASN A 202 -18.30 -22.35 16.29
C ASN A 202 -16.77 -22.52 16.50
N LEU A 203 -15.98 -22.17 15.51
CA LEU A 203 -14.52 -22.27 15.51
C LEU A 203 -13.80 -20.96 15.88
N TYR A 204 -14.55 -19.88 16.10
CA TYR A 204 -14.00 -18.56 16.43
C TYR A 204 -13.78 -18.39 17.94
N ASP A 205 -12.82 -17.56 18.32
CA ASP A 205 -12.52 -17.25 19.72
C ASP A 205 -13.48 -16.20 20.28
N LYS A 206 -14.51 -16.65 20.99
CA LYS A 206 -15.51 -15.80 21.63
C LYS A 206 -14.92 -14.87 22.69
N ASN A 207 -13.93 -15.38 23.45
CA ASN A 207 -13.32 -14.61 24.53
C ASN A 207 -12.48 -13.47 23.99
N PHE A 208 -11.71 -13.73 22.92
CA PHE A 208 -10.95 -12.69 22.26
C PHE A 208 -11.87 -11.58 21.72
N LEU A 209 -12.92 -11.96 20.99
CA LEU A 209 -13.87 -11.00 20.42
C LEU A 209 -14.58 -10.19 21.52
N ALA A 210 -15.01 -10.82 22.60
CA ALA A 210 -15.71 -10.14 23.67
C ALA A 210 -14.83 -9.18 24.48
N ASN A 211 -13.53 -9.48 24.63
CA ASN A 211 -12.63 -8.68 25.47
C ASN A 211 -11.82 -7.62 24.70
N TYR A 212 -11.56 -7.85 23.41
CA TYR A 212 -10.61 -7.03 22.65
C TYR A 212 -11.20 -6.42 21.37
N CYS A 213 -12.43 -6.74 21.01
CA CYS A 213 -13.06 -6.24 19.79
C CYS A 213 -14.38 -5.53 20.08
N VAL A 214 -14.73 -4.60 19.18
CA VAL A 214 -16.04 -3.94 19.17
C VAL A 214 -16.66 -4.07 17.77
N GLY A 215 -17.99 -4.16 17.70
CA GLY A 215 -18.71 -4.15 16.42
C GLY A 215 -18.93 -5.52 15.79
N PHE A 216 -18.54 -6.61 16.43
CA PHE A 216 -18.75 -7.95 15.89
C PHE A 216 -20.25 -8.26 15.73
N GLU A 217 -21.09 -7.87 16.69
CA GLU A 217 -22.54 -8.02 16.63
C GLU A 217 -23.18 -7.22 15.50
N GLN A 218 -22.55 -6.14 15.06
CA GLN A 218 -22.99 -5.30 13.95
C GLN A 218 -22.59 -5.91 12.60
N PHE A 219 -21.48 -6.65 12.57
CA PHE A 219 -21.00 -7.38 11.41
C PHE A 219 -21.81 -8.65 11.12
N LEU A 220 -22.20 -9.38 12.15
CA LEU A 220 -22.89 -10.68 12.01
C LEU A 220 -24.15 -10.65 11.13
N PRO A 221 -25.09 -9.68 11.26
CA PRO A 221 -26.27 -9.66 10.41
C PRO A 221 -25.97 -9.53 8.91
N TYR A 222 -24.87 -8.86 8.57
CA TYR A 222 -24.39 -8.81 7.18
C TYR A 222 -23.78 -10.15 6.75
N LEU A 223 -22.92 -10.74 7.59
CA LEU A 223 -22.27 -12.02 7.33
C LEU A 223 -23.31 -13.14 7.11
N LEU A 224 -24.34 -13.16 7.95
CA LEU A 224 -25.41 -14.16 7.91
C LEU A 224 -26.47 -13.90 6.83
N GLY A 225 -26.41 -12.79 6.13
CA GLY A 225 -27.36 -12.44 5.07
C GLY A 225 -28.67 -11.81 5.57
N GLU A 226 -28.75 -11.44 6.84
CA GLU A 226 -29.97 -10.83 7.41
C GLU A 226 -30.20 -9.41 6.87
N LYS A 227 -29.14 -8.72 6.45
CA LYS A 227 -29.22 -7.37 5.90
C LYS A 227 -29.57 -7.29 4.41
N ASP A 228 -29.18 -8.28 3.64
CA ASP A 228 -29.28 -8.26 2.16
C ASP A 228 -29.85 -9.54 1.55
N GLY A 229 -30.30 -10.48 2.38
CA GLY A 229 -30.88 -11.74 1.92
C GLY A 229 -29.86 -12.77 1.41
N GLN A 230 -28.54 -12.45 1.49
CA GLN A 230 -27.48 -13.31 0.97
C GLN A 230 -26.49 -13.71 2.06
N PRO A 231 -26.57 -14.94 2.60
CA PRO A 231 -25.51 -15.49 3.46
C PRO A 231 -24.17 -15.53 2.74
N LYS A 232 -23.12 -15.10 3.42
CA LYS A 232 -21.77 -15.04 2.85
C LYS A 232 -21.04 -16.39 3.05
N ASP A 233 -21.72 -17.47 2.77
CA ASP A 233 -21.23 -18.83 2.98
C ASP A 233 -20.25 -19.30 1.88
N ALA A 234 -19.68 -20.49 2.06
CA ALA A 234 -18.72 -21.05 1.12
C ALA A 234 -19.32 -21.32 -0.27
N ALA A 235 -20.61 -21.69 -0.35
CA ALA A 235 -21.27 -21.94 -1.63
C ALA A 235 -21.56 -20.65 -2.42
N TRP A 236 -21.80 -19.55 -1.72
CA TRP A 236 -21.86 -18.22 -2.34
C TRP A 236 -20.49 -17.78 -2.85
N ALA A 237 -19.44 -17.93 -2.04
CA ALA A 237 -18.08 -17.51 -2.41
C ALA A 237 -17.49 -18.35 -3.55
N GLU A 238 -17.79 -19.65 -3.63
CA GLU A 238 -17.37 -20.53 -4.74
C GLU A 238 -17.68 -19.94 -6.10
N LYS A 239 -18.87 -19.40 -6.27
CA LYS A 239 -19.36 -18.80 -7.54
C LYS A 239 -18.57 -17.55 -7.94
N LEU A 240 -17.98 -16.87 -6.99
CA LEU A 240 -17.23 -15.63 -7.20
C LEU A 240 -15.73 -15.89 -7.32
N THR A 241 -15.22 -16.70 -6.42
CA THR A 241 -13.77 -16.93 -6.25
C THR A 241 -13.20 -17.99 -7.17
N GLY A 242 -14.04 -18.90 -7.68
CA GLY A 242 -13.62 -20.08 -8.42
C GLY A 242 -13.03 -21.18 -7.52
N ILE A 243 -13.09 -21.03 -6.20
CA ILE A 243 -12.59 -22.01 -5.22
C ILE A 243 -13.78 -22.82 -4.73
N ASP A 244 -13.68 -24.14 -4.78
CA ASP A 244 -14.77 -25.00 -4.31
C ASP A 244 -15.10 -24.80 -2.82
N ALA A 245 -16.38 -24.92 -2.48
CA ALA A 245 -16.88 -24.62 -1.15
C ALA A 245 -16.24 -25.47 -0.05
N GLU A 246 -15.85 -26.71 -0.32
CA GLU A 246 -15.21 -27.56 0.69
C GLU A 246 -13.78 -27.15 0.94
N THR A 247 -13.05 -26.73 -0.08
CA THR A 247 -11.71 -26.11 0.08
C THR A 247 -11.79 -24.86 0.96
N ILE A 248 -12.81 -24.00 0.77
CA ILE A 248 -13.02 -22.82 1.61
C ILE A 248 -13.28 -23.22 3.08
N ARG A 249 -14.19 -24.16 3.33
CA ARG A 249 -14.48 -24.66 4.68
C ARG A 249 -13.27 -25.33 5.31
N GLY A 250 -12.56 -26.15 4.52
CA GLY A 250 -11.34 -26.81 4.96
C GLY A 250 -10.25 -25.83 5.39
N LEU A 251 -10.09 -24.73 4.63
CA LEU A 251 -9.15 -23.65 4.97
C LEU A 251 -9.52 -22.99 6.30
N ALA A 252 -10.78 -22.64 6.51
CA ALA A 252 -11.24 -22.03 7.76
C ALA A 252 -10.98 -22.95 8.98
N ARG A 253 -11.31 -24.24 8.85
CA ARG A 253 -11.06 -25.25 9.89
C ARG A 253 -9.57 -25.42 10.19
N GLN A 254 -8.74 -25.44 9.15
CA GLN A 254 -7.28 -25.54 9.28
C GLN A 254 -6.69 -24.34 10.00
N MET A 255 -7.11 -23.13 9.63
CA MET A 255 -6.68 -21.90 10.29
C MET A 255 -7.09 -21.85 11.76
N ALA A 256 -8.28 -22.34 12.10
CA ALA A 256 -8.76 -22.38 13.48
C ALA A 256 -8.08 -23.45 14.35
N ALA A 257 -7.76 -24.59 13.75
CA ALA A 257 -7.11 -25.70 14.47
C ALA A 257 -5.64 -25.44 14.79
N ASN A 258 -4.99 -24.53 14.08
CA ASN A 258 -3.55 -24.31 14.14
C ASN A 258 -3.18 -22.92 14.66
N ARG A 259 -1.92 -22.77 15.12
CA ARG A 259 -1.29 -21.46 15.25
C ARG A 259 -1.03 -20.90 13.84
N THR A 260 -1.81 -19.92 13.44
CA THR A 260 -1.83 -19.41 12.06
C THR A 260 -1.29 -17.98 11.98
N GLN A 261 -0.25 -17.79 11.17
CA GLN A 261 0.23 -16.47 10.77
C GLN A 261 -0.29 -16.11 9.39
N ILE A 262 -1.01 -15.00 9.26
CA ILE A 262 -1.42 -14.44 7.98
C ILE A 262 -0.39 -13.41 7.53
N ILE A 263 0.29 -13.66 6.42
CA ILE A 263 1.22 -12.75 5.78
C ILE A 263 0.53 -12.16 4.56
N ALA A 264 0.11 -10.90 4.68
CA ALA A 264 -0.65 -10.19 3.68
C ALA A 264 0.26 -9.31 2.83
N GLY A 265 0.16 -9.44 1.50
CA GLY A 265 0.85 -8.56 0.55
C GLY A 265 0.15 -7.21 0.40
N TRP A 266 0.72 -6.32 -0.41
CA TRP A 266 0.15 -4.98 -0.64
C TRP A 266 -0.68 -4.88 -1.93
N CYS A 267 -0.64 -5.89 -2.79
CA CYS A 267 -1.27 -5.81 -4.11
C CYS A 267 -2.80 -5.75 -4.03
N VAL A 268 -3.42 -6.57 -3.20
CA VAL A 268 -4.89 -6.75 -3.15
C VAL A 268 -5.61 -5.47 -2.73
N GLN A 269 -5.08 -4.71 -1.78
CA GLN A 269 -5.71 -3.45 -1.33
C GLN A 269 -5.74 -2.35 -2.41
N ARG A 270 -5.06 -2.54 -3.55
CA ARG A 270 -5.06 -1.56 -4.67
C ARG A 270 -6.27 -1.66 -5.58
N MET A 271 -7.18 -2.59 -5.33
CA MET A 271 -8.44 -2.73 -6.05
C MET A 271 -9.49 -1.72 -5.59
N GLN A 272 -10.61 -1.63 -6.32
CA GLN A 272 -11.78 -0.89 -5.85
C GLN A 272 -12.26 -1.48 -4.50
N HIS A 273 -12.52 -0.61 -3.51
CA HIS A 273 -12.86 -1.01 -2.13
C HIS A 273 -11.78 -1.87 -1.45
N GLY A 274 -10.53 -1.69 -1.80
CA GLY A 274 -9.40 -2.45 -1.27
C GLY A 274 -9.20 -2.31 0.26
N GLU A 275 -9.76 -1.28 0.88
CA GLU A 275 -9.85 -1.11 2.32
C GLU A 275 -10.61 -2.26 2.99
N GLN A 276 -11.61 -2.84 2.32
CA GLN A 276 -12.38 -3.97 2.85
C GLN A 276 -11.50 -5.22 3.01
N TRP A 277 -10.60 -5.46 2.05
CA TRP A 277 -9.68 -6.57 2.13
C TRP A 277 -8.74 -6.46 3.33
N ALA A 278 -8.13 -5.30 3.53
CA ALA A 278 -7.23 -5.07 4.66
C ALA A 278 -7.98 -5.19 6.01
N TRP A 279 -9.21 -4.66 6.07
CA TRP A 279 -10.05 -4.80 7.27
C TRP A 279 -10.38 -6.26 7.56
N MET A 280 -10.78 -7.02 6.54
CA MET A 280 -11.13 -8.43 6.71
C MET A 280 -9.95 -9.32 7.11
N ILE A 281 -8.70 -8.99 6.76
CA ILE A 281 -7.51 -9.68 7.30
C ILE A 281 -7.48 -9.56 8.83
N VAL A 282 -7.73 -8.36 9.35
CA VAL A 282 -7.80 -8.13 10.82
C VAL A 282 -8.98 -8.89 11.43
N VAL A 283 -10.16 -8.87 10.79
CA VAL A 283 -11.35 -9.60 11.26
C VAL A 283 -11.07 -11.09 11.38
N LEU A 284 -10.48 -11.72 10.36
CA LEU A 284 -10.12 -13.14 10.42
C LEU A 284 -9.14 -13.44 11.54
N ALA A 285 -8.08 -12.65 11.68
CA ALA A 285 -7.10 -12.82 12.75
C ALA A 285 -7.72 -12.63 14.14
N ALA A 286 -8.67 -11.71 14.30
CA ALA A 286 -9.42 -11.50 15.52
C ALA A 286 -10.37 -12.68 15.82
N MET A 287 -11.10 -13.18 14.82
CA MET A 287 -11.97 -14.35 14.98
C MET A 287 -11.18 -15.61 15.38
N LEU A 288 -9.95 -15.74 14.91
CA LEU A 288 -9.04 -16.83 15.33
C LEU A 288 -8.47 -16.62 16.74
N GLY A 289 -8.61 -15.43 17.34
CA GLY A 289 -8.09 -15.12 18.67
C GLY A 289 -6.57 -15.12 18.76
N GLN A 290 -5.86 -14.88 17.65
CA GLN A 290 -4.41 -15.09 17.60
C GLN A 290 -3.58 -13.80 17.48
N ILE A 291 -4.23 -12.63 17.45
CA ILE A 291 -3.54 -11.34 17.45
C ILE A 291 -2.78 -11.17 18.77
N GLY A 292 -1.49 -10.84 18.69
CA GLY A 292 -0.62 -10.70 19.85
C GLY A 292 0.01 -11.99 20.37
N LEU A 293 -0.31 -13.14 19.79
CA LEU A 293 0.31 -14.41 20.15
C LEU A 293 1.55 -14.71 19.28
N PRO A 294 2.63 -15.26 19.85
CA PRO A 294 3.81 -15.62 19.06
C PRO A 294 3.47 -16.56 17.92
N GLY A 295 3.86 -16.19 16.70
CA GLY A 295 3.60 -16.98 15.49
C GLY A 295 2.15 -17.04 15.04
N GLY A 296 1.28 -16.16 15.55
CA GLY A 296 -0.12 -16.04 15.15
C GLY A 296 -0.51 -14.61 14.80
N GLY A 297 -1.72 -14.43 14.28
CA GLY A 297 -2.26 -13.14 13.89
C GLY A 297 -1.98 -12.79 12.43
N PHE A 298 -1.73 -11.52 12.16
CA PHE A 298 -1.55 -11.01 10.80
C PHE A 298 -0.36 -10.06 10.71
N GLY A 299 0.08 -9.74 9.48
CA GLY A 299 1.02 -8.66 9.21
C GLY A 299 1.06 -8.29 7.75
N PHE A 300 1.20 -6.99 7.48
CA PHE A 300 1.33 -6.41 6.13
C PHE A 300 2.76 -5.99 5.80
N GLY A 301 3.60 -5.79 6.81
CA GLY A 301 4.93 -5.21 6.67
C GLY A 301 6.07 -6.20 6.40
N TRP A 302 5.77 -7.44 6.03
CA TRP A 302 6.76 -8.52 5.89
C TRP A 302 7.82 -8.31 4.80
N HIS A 303 7.65 -7.35 3.94
CA HIS A 303 8.61 -6.95 2.91
C HIS A 303 9.09 -5.51 3.09
N TYR A 304 8.95 -4.98 4.31
CA TYR A 304 9.30 -3.62 4.66
C TYR A 304 9.94 -3.59 6.06
N ASN A 305 10.65 -2.52 6.43
CA ASN A 305 11.20 -2.32 7.79
C ASN A 305 11.95 -3.52 8.40
N GLY A 306 12.75 -4.23 7.62
CA GLY A 306 13.52 -5.36 8.11
C GLY A 306 12.88 -6.73 7.87
N ALA A 307 11.72 -6.78 7.20
CA ALA A 307 11.12 -8.00 6.66
C ALA A 307 10.91 -9.14 7.68
N GLY A 308 10.61 -8.80 8.92
CA GLY A 308 10.49 -9.79 10.01
C GLY A 308 11.81 -10.14 10.70
N THR A 309 12.92 -9.48 10.35
CA THR A 309 14.22 -9.69 11.00
C THR A 309 14.25 -8.94 12.34
N PRO A 310 14.59 -9.60 13.47
CA PRO A 310 14.57 -8.95 14.77
C PRO A 310 15.62 -7.83 14.91
N GLY A 311 15.25 -6.76 15.63
CA GLY A 311 16.18 -5.74 16.12
C GLY A 311 16.78 -4.81 15.06
N ARG A 312 16.31 -4.90 13.80
CA ARG A 312 16.85 -4.06 12.74
C ARG A 312 15.90 -2.92 12.41
N LYS A 313 16.23 -1.75 12.95
CA LYS A 313 15.75 -0.48 12.42
C LYS A 313 16.92 0.18 11.72
N GLY A 314 16.82 0.36 10.40
CA GLY A 314 17.79 1.14 9.66
C GLY A 314 17.84 2.57 10.19
N VAL A 315 19.03 3.17 10.15
CA VAL A 315 19.17 4.61 10.42
C VAL A 315 18.57 5.35 9.22
N ILE A 316 17.46 6.02 9.42
CA ILE A 316 16.92 6.94 8.42
C ILE A 316 17.73 8.22 8.53
N LEU A 317 18.66 8.41 7.60
CA LEU A 317 19.26 9.70 7.40
C LEU A 317 18.26 10.59 6.69
N SER A 318 17.86 11.70 7.31
CA SER A 318 17.10 12.73 6.62
C SER A 318 17.92 13.22 5.42
N GLY A 319 17.37 13.06 4.21
CA GLY A 319 18.00 13.56 3.00
C GLY A 319 18.02 15.10 2.94
N PHE A 320 18.62 15.64 1.90
CA PHE A 320 18.66 17.09 1.63
C PHE A 320 17.29 17.73 1.36
N SER A 321 16.23 16.95 1.33
CA SER A 321 14.84 17.42 1.12
C SER A 321 14.22 18.08 2.36
N GLY A 322 14.91 18.12 3.49
CA GLY A 322 14.42 18.75 4.71
C GLY A 322 14.21 20.26 4.57
N SER A 323 13.43 20.84 5.48
CA SER A 323 13.22 22.28 5.54
C SER A 323 14.54 23.03 5.59
N THR A 324 14.62 24.14 4.88
CA THR A 324 15.79 25.03 4.90
C THR A 324 15.45 26.25 5.75
N SER A 325 16.46 26.79 6.46
CA SER A 325 16.36 28.07 7.14
C SER A 325 16.48 29.26 6.15
N ILE A 326 16.79 28.99 4.89
CA ILE A 326 16.88 30.01 3.84
C ILE A 326 15.43 30.37 3.44
N PRO A 327 15.05 31.67 3.51
CA PRO A 327 13.74 32.09 3.05
C PRO A 327 13.56 31.82 1.55
N PRO A 328 12.35 31.46 1.08
CA PRO A 328 12.12 31.31 -0.35
C PRO A 328 12.24 32.65 -1.06
N VAL A 329 12.55 32.59 -2.38
CA VAL A 329 12.62 33.78 -3.25
C VAL A 329 11.26 34.49 -3.31
N HIS A 330 10.18 33.72 -3.33
CA HIS A 330 8.80 34.23 -3.25
C HIS A 330 8.16 33.74 -1.97
N ASP A 331 7.62 34.66 -1.15
CA ASP A 331 6.76 34.32 -0.02
C ASP A 331 5.38 33.93 -0.54
N ASN A 332 5.25 32.67 -0.93
CA ASN A 332 4.06 32.09 -1.51
C ASN A 332 3.40 31.10 -0.53
N SER A 333 3.02 31.59 0.64
CA SER A 333 2.24 30.80 1.63
C SER A 333 0.71 30.88 1.38
N ASP A 334 0.26 31.85 0.58
CA ASP A 334 -1.16 32.07 0.28
C ASP A 334 -1.61 31.20 -0.92
N TYR A 335 -2.24 30.09 -0.61
CA TYR A 335 -2.88 29.21 -1.60
C TYR A 335 -4.28 29.68 -2.04
N LYS A 336 -4.70 30.91 -1.65
CA LYS A 336 -6.00 31.52 -2.05
C LYS A 336 -7.22 30.63 -1.73
N GLY A 337 -7.18 29.96 -0.60
CA GLY A 337 -8.22 29.03 -0.16
C GLY A 337 -8.24 27.67 -0.86
N TYR A 338 -7.29 27.40 -1.74
CA TYR A 338 -7.07 26.07 -2.30
C TYR A 338 -6.23 25.20 -1.38
N SER A 339 -6.29 23.89 -1.57
CA SER A 339 -5.47 22.97 -0.82
C SER A 339 -4.01 23.00 -1.31
N SER A 340 -3.08 22.98 -0.37
CA SER A 340 -1.66 22.76 -0.65
C SER A 340 -1.31 21.28 -0.91
N THR A 341 -2.31 20.39 -0.78
CA THR A 341 -2.12 18.94 -0.97
C THR A 341 -3.33 18.36 -1.69
N ILE A 342 -3.08 17.57 -2.72
CA ILE A 342 -4.12 16.85 -3.47
C ILE A 342 -4.05 15.37 -3.08
N PRO A 343 -5.19 14.71 -2.74
CA PRO A 343 -5.19 13.25 -2.64
C PRO A 343 -4.72 12.64 -3.95
N ILE A 344 -3.73 11.75 -3.90
CA ILE A 344 -3.09 11.23 -5.12
C ILE A 344 -4.07 10.59 -6.10
N ALA A 345 -5.11 9.93 -5.60
CA ALA A 345 -6.18 9.33 -6.41
C ALA A 345 -7.12 10.37 -7.06
N ARG A 346 -7.01 11.66 -6.69
CA ARG A 346 -7.88 12.74 -7.18
C ARG A 346 -7.11 13.81 -7.98
N PHE A 347 -5.89 13.47 -8.38
CA PHE A 347 -5.04 14.35 -9.17
C PHE A 347 -5.70 14.77 -10.50
N ILE A 348 -6.30 13.82 -11.21
CA ILE A 348 -7.00 14.09 -12.48
C ILE A 348 -8.18 15.03 -12.28
N ASP A 349 -8.91 14.91 -11.16
CA ASP A 349 -10.02 15.83 -10.85
C ASP A 349 -9.53 17.28 -10.68
N ALA A 350 -8.34 17.50 -10.13
CA ALA A 350 -7.77 18.84 -10.01
C ALA A 350 -7.48 19.47 -11.38
N ILE A 351 -7.16 18.66 -12.39
CA ILE A 351 -6.95 19.13 -13.76
C ILE A 351 -8.29 19.41 -14.46
N LEU A 352 -9.24 18.49 -14.34
CA LEU A 352 -10.51 18.55 -15.08
C LEU A 352 -11.53 19.48 -14.42
N GLU A 353 -11.53 19.56 -13.09
CA GLU A 353 -12.53 20.28 -12.28
C GLU A 353 -11.86 21.19 -11.23
N PRO A 354 -11.04 22.18 -11.67
CA PRO A 354 -10.37 23.08 -10.74
C PRO A 354 -11.39 23.83 -9.87
N GLY A 355 -11.14 23.93 -8.58
CA GLY A 355 -12.05 24.54 -7.61
C GLY A 355 -13.13 23.61 -7.04
N LYS A 356 -13.24 22.37 -7.52
CA LYS A 356 -14.12 21.37 -6.92
C LYS A 356 -13.76 21.11 -5.47
N VAL A 357 -14.76 21.06 -4.62
CA VAL A 357 -14.61 20.67 -3.22
C VAL A 357 -14.89 19.20 -3.06
N ILE A 358 -13.95 18.48 -2.47
CA ILE A 358 -14.06 17.06 -2.17
C ILE A 358 -13.90 16.81 -0.67
N ASN A 359 -14.45 15.71 -0.18
CA ASN A 359 -14.16 15.23 1.17
C ASN A 359 -12.94 14.31 1.13
N TRP A 360 -11.94 14.58 1.96
CA TRP A 360 -10.78 13.75 2.15
C TRP A 360 -10.43 13.62 3.64
N ASN A 361 -10.50 12.42 4.16
CA ASN A 361 -10.26 12.13 5.57
C ASN A 361 -11.11 13.01 6.54
N GLY A 362 -12.37 13.25 6.18
CA GLY A 362 -13.28 14.09 6.97
C GLY A 362 -13.05 15.60 6.85
N LYS A 363 -12.15 16.04 5.98
CA LYS A 363 -11.87 17.45 5.71
C LYS A 363 -12.34 17.84 4.31
N SER A 364 -12.90 19.03 4.18
CA SER A 364 -13.20 19.62 2.88
C SER A 364 -11.92 20.13 2.25
N VAL A 365 -11.63 19.66 1.04
CA VAL A 365 -10.44 20.00 0.25
C VAL A 365 -10.90 20.64 -1.05
N LYS A 366 -10.50 21.89 -1.32
CA LYS A 366 -10.75 22.58 -2.56
C LYS A 366 -9.60 22.35 -3.52
N LEU A 367 -9.86 21.67 -4.65
CA LEU A 367 -8.84 21.29 -5.63
C LEU A 367 -8.24 22.52 -6.31
N PRO A 368 -6.89 22.60 -6.44
CA PRO A 368 -6.21 23.77 -6.98
C PRO A 368 -6.27 23.84 -8.51
N PRO A 369 -6.19 25.05 -9.09
CA PRO A 369 -6.20 25.28 -10.54
C PRO A 369 -4.80 25.11 -11.15
N LEU A 370 -4.35 23.88 -11.32
CA LEU A 370 -3.01 23.56 -11.79
C LEU A 370 -2.72 24.16 -13.16
N LYS A 371 -1.55 24.77 -13.33
CA LYS A 371 -1.03 25.36 -14.57
C LYS A 371 0.31 24.75 -15.00
N MET A 372 1.08 24.24 -14.04
CA MET A 372 2.35 23.59 -14.28
C MET A 372 2.48 22.37 -13.39
N CYS A 373 2.89 21.24 -13.97
CA CYS A 373 3.18 20.02 -13.24
C CYS A 373 4.63 19.62 -13.51
N ILE A 374 5.38 19.37 -12.45
CA ILE A 374 6.77 18.95 -12.52
C ILE A 374 6.88 17.55 -11.93
N PHE A 375 7.36 16.60 -12.73
CA PHE A 375 7.57 15.23 -12.33
C PHE A 375 9.07 14.91 -12.34
N ALA A 376 9.56 14.37 -11.22
CA ALA A 376 10.94 13.90 -11.09
C ALA A 376 10.95 12.40 -10.83
N GLY A 377 11.84 11.67 -11.52
CA GLY A 377 12.00 10.24 -11.31
C GLY A 377 10.88 9.39 -11.90
N THR A 378 10.24 9.88 -12.97
CA THR A 378 9.20 9.15 -13.69
C THR A 378 9.24 9.54 -15.16
N ASN A 379 8.74 8.67 -16.04
CA ASN A 379 8.62 8.91 -17.48
C ASN A 379 7.18 9.22 -17.87
#